data_dcc4ffb083889735311a0b93cfaad2fc
#
_entry.id   dcc4ffb083889735311a0b93cfaad2fc
#
_cell.length_a   1.000
_cell.length_b   1.000
_cell.length_c   1.000
_cell.angle_alpha   90.00
_cell.angle_beta   90.00
_cell.angle_gamma   90.00
#
_symmetry.space_group_name_H-M   'P 1'
#
loop_
_entity.id
_entity.type
_entity.pdbx_description
1 polymer ?
#
loop_
_entity_poly.entity_id
_entity_poly.type
_entity_poly.pdbx_seq_one_letter_code
_entity_poly.pdbx_strand_id
1 'polypeptide(L)'
;MSILEAMKSVKSHVERMWIDRCTIKLFQEVTDSVTHITSFSEVVVCENQPCKLSHEKFPVTGEGIAPGRVLTVKLFLSPALSIPAGAVIEVTTHAGVTEAYKASGVPAVYTNHQEVNLETQDDKA
;
A
#
# COMPACT_ATOMS: atom_id res chain seq x y z
N MET A 1 -17.49 14.12 -26.05
CA MET A 1 -16.98 13.25 -24.99
C MET A 1 -17.61 13.65 -23.67
N SER A 2 -18.22 12.70 -22.97
CA SER A 2 -18.79 12.98 -21.67
C SER A 2 -17.69 13.09 -20.61
N ILE A 3 -18.02 13.70 -19.47
CA ILE A 3 -17.10 13.77 -18.34
C ILE A 3 -16.71 12.36 -17.90
N LEU A 4 -17.66 11.44 -17.90
CA LEU A 4 -17.40 10.06 -17.48
C LEU A 4 -16.41 9.37 -18.42
N GLU A 5 -16.54 9.59 -19.72
CA GLU A 5 -15.59 9.04 -20.69
C GLU A 5 -14.20 9.63 -20.53
N ALA A 6 -14.13 10.93 -20.25
CA ALA A 6 -12.85 11.58 -19.99
C ALA A 6 -12.20 11.01 -18.74
N MET A 7 -12.97 10.77 -17.68
CA MET A 7 -12.47 10.18 -16.45
C MET A 7 -11.96 8.76 -16.66
N LYS A 8 -12.65 7.95 -17.46
CA LYS A 8 -12.19 6.60 -17.79
C LYS A 8 -10.89 6.63 -18.57
N SER A 9 -10.75 7.58 -19.49
CA SER A 9 -9.52 7.75 -20.26
C SER A 9 -8.35 8.13 -19.36
N VAL A 10 -8.57 9.05 -18.42
CA VAL A 10 -7.54 9.46 -17.46
C VAL A 10 -7.15 8.29 -16.57
N LYS A 11 -8.13 7.53 -16.09
CA LYS A 11 -7.86 6.35 -15.26
C LYS A 11 -6.98 5.35 -15.99
N SER A 12 -7.31 5.04 -17.23
CA SER A 12 -6.51 4.13 -18.04
C SER A 12 -5.08 4.63 -18.22
N HIS A 13 -4.94 5.92 -18.45
CA HIS A 13 -3.63 6.53 -18.62
C HIS A 13 -2.80 6.47 -17.32
N VAL A 14 -3.42 6.75 -16.19
CA VAL A 14 -2.76 6.67 -14.89
C VAL A 14 -2.35 5.23 -14.59
N GLU A 15 -3.19 4.26 -14.87
CA GLU A 15 -2.90 2.86 -14.60
C GLU A 15 -1.71 2.34 -15.40
N ARG A 16 -1.46 2.90 -16.57
CA ARG A 16 -0.28 2.53 -17.37
C ARG A 16 1.03 2.89 -16.70
N MET A 17 0.98 3.83 -15.75
CA MET A 17 2.16 4.22 -14.99
C MET A 17 2.40 3.31 -13.80
N TRP A 18 1.48 2.41 -13.52
CA TRP A 18 1.58 1.48 -12.40
C TRP A 18 2.33 0.23 -12.83
N ILE A 19 3.64 0.35 -12.82
CA ILE A 19 4.54 -0.70 -13.32
C ILE A 19 5.00 -1.66 -12.23
N ASP A 20 4.66 -1.37 -10.99
CA ASP A 20 4.95 -2.26 -9.87
C ASP A 20 3.77 -3.18 -9.61
N ARG A 21 3.97 -4.21 -8.83
CA ARG A 21 2.93 -5.16 -8.46
C ARG A 21 2.86 -5.29 -6.96
N CYS A 22 1.68 -5.49 -6.43
CA CYS A 22 1.52 -5.69 -5.01
C CYS A 22 0.55 -6.81 -4.69
N THR A 23 0.78 -7.41 -3.52
CA THR A 23 -0.10 -8.41 -2.94
C THR A 23 -0.49 -7.92 -1.56
N ILE A 24 -1.78 -7.92 -1.28
CA ILE A 24 -2.33 -7.38 -0.03
C ILE A 24 -2.78 -8.54 0.83
N LYS A 25 -2.30 -8.58 2.06
CA LYS A 25 -2.56 -9.64 3.03
C LYS A 25 -3.10 -9.08 4.32
N LEU A 26 -3.95 -9.85 4.96
CA LEU A 26 -4.48 -9.52 6.28
C LEU A 26 -4.19 -10.68 7.23
N PHE A 27 -3.88 -10.34 8.48
CA PHE A 27 -3.83 -11.33 9.53
C PHE A 27 -5.20 -11.42 10.17
N GLN A 28 -5.79 -12.60 10.15
CA GLN A 28 -7.09 -12.85 10.76
C GLN A 28 -6.96 -13.79 11.92
N GLU A 29 -7.75 -13.54 12.94
CA GLU A 29 -7.83 -14.42 14.08
C GLU A 29 -8.67 -15.62 13.71
N VAL A 30 -8.10 -16.80 13.91
CA VAL A 30 -8.76 -18.07 13.62
C VAL A 30 -8.78 -18.90 14.91
N THR A 31 -9.97 -19.36 15.31
CA THR A 31 -10.13 -20.21 16.46
C THR A 31 -10.41 -21.65 16.00
N ASP A 32 -9.61 -22.58 16.44
CA ASP A 32 -9.82 -23.99 16.14
C ASP A 32 -11.05 -24.49 16.89
N SER A 33 -11.99 -25.08 16.17
CA SER A 33 -13.24 -25.54 16.75
C SER A 33 -13.05 -26.78 17.67
N VAL A 34 -11.95 -27.49 17.52
CA VAL A 34 -11.67 -28.68 18.33
C VAL A 34 -10.86 -28.34 19.57
N THR A 35 -9.77 -27.59 19.39
CA THR A 35 -8.85 -27.25 20.49
C THR A 35 -9.17 -25.94 21.16
N HIS A 36 -10.01 -25.11 20.55
CA HIS A 36 -10.34 -23.75 21.02
C HIS A 36 -9.12 -22.85 21.13
N ILE A 37 -8.07 -23.18 20.41
CA ILE A 37 -6.85 -22.36 20.35
C ILE A 37 -7.04 -21.30 19.30
N THR A 38 -6.80 -20.04 19.70
CA THR A 38 -6.84 -18.92 18.77
C THR A 38 -5.45 -18.68 18.21
N SER A 39 -5.36 -18.56 16.91
CA SER A 39 -4.13 -18.25 16.20
C SER A 39 -4.40 -17.21 15.14
N PHE A 40 -3.33 -16.58 14.64
CA PHE A 40 -3.46 -15.63 13.55
C PHE A 40 -3.06 -16.32 12.25
N SER A 41 -3.90 -16.19 11.25
CA SER A 41 -3.66 -16.74 9.93
C SER A 41 -3.57 -15.60 8.93
N GLU A 42 -2.61 -15.70 8.03
CA GLU A 42 -2.45 -14.74 6.95
C GLU A 42 -3.41 -15.07 5.83
N VAL A 43 -4.20 -14.09 5.43
CA VAL A 43 -5.17 -14.24 4.34
C VAL A 43 -4.82 -13.27 3.23
N VAL A 44 -4.69 -13.79 2.02
CA VAL A 44 -4.43 -12.96 0.84
C VAL A 44 -5.74 -12.34 0.40
N VAL A 45 -5.80 -11.00 0.44
CA VAL A 45 -6.98 -10.25 0.00
C VAL A 45 -6.98 -10.11 -1.51
N CYS A 46 -5.84 -9.74 -2.08
CA CYS A 46 -5.67 -9.68 -3.53
C CYS A 46 -4.20 -9.84 -3.88
N GLU A 47 -3.96 -10.43 -5.04
CA GLU A 47 -2.62 -10.73 -5.51
C GLU A 47 -2.30 -9.99 -6.78
N ASN A 48 -1.03 -9.69 -6.97
CA ASN A 48 -0.48 -9.23 -8.24
C ASN A 48 -1.25 -8.07 -8.84
N GLN A 49 -1.56 -7.06 -8.01
CA GLN A 49 -2.30 -5.89 -8.46
C GLN A 49 -1.35 -4.82 -8.99
N PRO A 50 -1.72 -4.16 -10.08
CA PRO A 50 -0.91 -3.04 -10.59
C PRO A 50 -0.87 -1.91 -9.55
N CYS A 51 0.31 -1.36 -9.36
CA CYS A 51 0.49 -0.26 -8.43
C CYS A 51 1.74 0.53 -8.77
N LYS A 52 1.92 1.64 -8.08
CA LYS A 52 3.13 2.42 -8.17
C LYS A 52 3.60 2.76 -6.76
N LEU A 53 4.83 2.38 -6.46
CA LEU A 53 5.45 2.70 -5.19
C LEU A 53 6.21 4.02 -5.33
N SER A 54 5.93 4.96 -4.43
CA SER A 54 6.54 6.27 -4.44
C SER A 54 7.24 6.54 -3.11
N HIS A 55 8.47 6.97 -3.18
CA HIS A 55 9.24 7.37 -2.00
C HIS A 55 9.42 8.88 -2.04
N GLU A 56 8.95 9.54 -0.99
CA GLU A 56 9.12 10.97 -0.84
C GLU A 56 10.06 11.23 0.33
N LYS A 57 11.10 12.01 0.06
CA LYS A 57 12.08 12.37 1.09
C LYS A 57 11.94 13.84 1.39
N PHE A 58 11.74 14.14 2.66
CA PHE A 58 11.66 15.52 3.11
C PHE A 58 12.83 15.82 4.03
N PRO A 59 13.58 16.90 3.79
CA PRO A 59 14.61 17.29 4.74
C PRO A 59 13.94 17.72 6.03
N VAL A 60 14.48 17.26 7.14
CA VAL A 60 14.06 17.73 8.45
C VAL A 60 14.86 18.97 8.77
N THR A 61 14.17 20.11 8.87
CA THR A 61 14.79 21.36 9.20
C THR A 61 14.31 21.80 10.58
N GLY A 62 15.23 22.18 11.43
CA GLY A 62 14.90 22.63 12.77
C GLY A 62 16.16 22.74 13.60
N GLU A 63 16.19 23.73 14.47
CA GLU A 63 17.33 23.93 15.35
C GLU A 63 17.44 22.79 16.34
N GLY A 64 18.66 22.30 16.52
CA GLY A 64 18.93 21.26 17.48
C GLY A 64 18.53 19.85 17.01
N ILE A 65 18.03 19.74 15.80
CA ILE A 65 17.67 18.44 15.23
C ILE A 65 18.81 17.99 14.35
N ALA A 66 19.22 16.74 14.53
CA ALA A 66 20.25 16.17 13.67
C ALA A 66 19.76 16.18 12.22
N PRO A 67 20.66 16.46 11.28
CA PRO A 67 20.26 16.40 9.88
C PRO A 67 19.74 15.00 9.56
N GLY A 68 18.50 14.98 9.10
CA GLY A 68 17.84 13.73 8.76
C GLY A 68 16.86 13.94 7.65
N ARG A 69 16.25 12.87 7.25
CA ARG A 69 15.23 12.89 6.22
C ARG A 69 14.02 12.11 6.70
N VAL A 70 12.86 12.70 6.51
CA VAL A 70 11.62 11.96 6.68
C VAL A 70 11.33 11.28 5.37
N LEU A 71 11.21 9.97 5.40
CA LEU A 71 10.86 9.19 4.23
C LEU A 71 9.41 8.78 4.34
N THR A 72 8.61 9.30 3.42
CA THR A 72 7.22 8.90 3.29
C THR A 72 7.09 7.98 2.09
N VAL A 73 6.51 6.82 2.32
CA VAL A 73 6.27 5.85 1.26
C VAL A 73 4.78 5.81 0.98
N LYS A 74 4.42 5.98 -0.28
CA LYS A 74 3.03 5.93 -0.71
C LYS A 74 2.86 4.90 -1.81
N LEU A 75 1.71 4.26 -1.79
CA LEU A 75 1.33 3.30 -2.81
C LEU A 75 0.11 3.84 -3.56
N PHE A 76 0.21 3.89 -4.87
CA PHE A 76 -0.88 4.29 -5.76
C PHE A 76 -1.44 3.05 -6.41
N LEU A 77 -2.74 2.82 -6.30
CA LEU A 77 -3.38 1.63 -6.88
C LEU A 77 -4.86 1.90 -7.13
N SER A 78 -5.56 0.89 -7.63
CA SER A 78 -6.96 1.01 -8.01
C SER A 78 -7.84 1.38 -6.81
N PRO A 79 -8.75 2.36 -6.97
CA PRO A 79 -9.68 2.72 -5.91
C PRO A 79 -10.73 1.64 -5.64
N ALA A 80 -10.82 0.63 -6.50
CA ALA A 80 -11.75 -0.47 -6.30
C ALA A 80 -11.29 -1.45 -5.23
N LEU A 81 -10.00 -1.40 -4.86
CA LEU A 81 -9.45 -2.29 -3.84
C LEU A 81 -9.68 -1.73 -2.45
N SER A 82 -10.00 -2.59 -1.52
CA SER A 82 -10.17 -2.19 -0.13
C SER A 82 -8.89 -2.51 0.65
N ILE A 83 -8.31 -1.48 1.24
CA ILE A 83 -7.05 -1.62 1.98
C ILE A 83 -7.31 -1.25 3.44
N PRO A 84 -7.54 -2.22 4.31
CA PRO A 84 -7.72 -1.91 5.72
C PRO A 84 -6.41 -1.49 6.37
N ALA A 85 -6.52 -0.64 7.38
CA ALA A 85 -5.37 -0.23 8.16
C ALA A 85 -4.71 -1.45 8.80
N GLY A 86 -3.39 -1.49 8.79
CA GLY A 86 -2.65 -2.62 9.33
C GLY A 86 -2.45 -3.78 8.38
N ALA A 87 -3.01 -3.70 7.15
CA ALA A 87 -2.76 -4.73 6.15
C ALA A 87 -1.29 -4.76 5.75
N VAL A 88 -0.80 -5.94 5.48
CA VAL A 88 0.57 -6.12 4.97
C VAL A 88 0.51 -6.10 3.45
N ILE A 89 1.35 -5.27 2.86
CA ILE A 89 1.39 -5.12 1.42
C ILE A 89 2.80 -5.46 0.94
N GLU A 90 2.91 -6.53 0.20
CA GLU A 90 4.18 -6.90 -0.43
C GLU A 90 4.22 -6.27 -1.81
N VAL A 91 5.20 -5.41 -2.02
CA VAL A 91 5.35 -4.70 -3.29
C VAL A 91 6.58 -5.23 -4.01
N THR A 92 6.39 -5.66 -5.23
CA THR A 92 7.48 -6.04 -6.12
C THR A 92 7.62 -4.95 -7.17
N THR A 93 8.76 -4.28 -7.14
CA THR A 93 9.02 -3.20 -8.08
C THR A 93 9.34 -3.76 -9.47
N HIS A 94 9.25 -2.90 -10.46
CA HIS A 94 9.60 -3.27 -11.84
C HIS A 94 11.07 -3.70 -11.97
N ALA A 95 11.89 -3.33 -11.00
CA ALA A 95 13.28 -3.78 -10.96
C ALA A 95 13.45 -5.17 -10.33
N GLY A 96 12.37 -5.79 -9.88
CA GLY A 96 12.40 -7.13 -9.32
C GLY A 96 12.66 -7.20 -7.82
N VAL A 97 12.61 -6.06 -7.13
CA VAL A 97 12.83 -6.00 -5.68
C VAL A 97 11.49 -6.10 -4.97
N THR A 98 11.38 -7.03 -4.03
CA THR A 98 10.17 -7.21 -3.23
C THR A 98 10.42 -6.77 -1.80
N GLU A 99 9.55 -5.91 -1.29
CA GLU A 99 9.58 -5.48 0.11
C GLU A 99 8.18 -5.52 0.70
N ALA A 100 8.11 -5.80 1.98
CA ALA A 100 6.86 -5.81 2.70
C ALA A 100 6.67 -4.51 3.46
N TYR A 101 5.47 -3.97 3.37
CA TYR A 101 5.07 -2.75 4.05
C TYR A 101 3.79 -2.99 4.82
N LYS A 102 3.50 -2.08 5.73
CA LYS A 102 2.26 -2.09 6.48
C LYS A 102 1.45 -0.85 6.12
N ALA A 103 0.17 -1.03 5.81
CA ALA A 103 -0.71 0.09 5.51
C ALA A 103 -0.96 0.91 6.77
N SER A 104 -0.72 2.21 6.68
CA SER A 104 -0.85 3.14 7.79
C SER A 104 -2.01 4.09 7.55
N GLY A 105 -2.92 4.17 8.50
CA GLY A 105 -4.02 5.10 8.44
C GLY A 105 -5.10 4.72 7.44
N VAL A 106 -5.90 5.71 7.08
CA VAL A 106 -7.01 5.53 6.14
C VAL A 106 -6.54 5.91 4.74
N PRO A 107 -6.77 5.07 3.73
CA PRO A 107 -6.42 5.42 2.36
C PRO A 107 -7.19 6.64 1.87
N ALA A 108 -6.51 7.48 1.09
CA ALA A 108 -7.16 8.58 0.40
C ALA A 108 -7.66 8.08 -0.95
N VAL A 109 -8.97 7.96 -1.09
CA VAL A 109 -9.58 7.38 -2.29
C VAL A 109 -10.06 8.51 -3.21
N TYR A 110 -9.58 8.46 -4.43
CA TYR A 110 -9.95 9.40 -5.48
C TYR A 110 -10.70 8.67 -6.59
N THR A 111 -11.18 9.41 -7.58
CA THR A 111 -11.96 8.82 -8.66
C THR A 111 -11.18 7.79 -9.47
N ASN A 112 -9.92 8.06 -9.74
CA ASN A 112 -9.10 7.22 -10.63
C ASN A 112 -7.96 6.49 -9.94
N HIS A 113 -7.77 6.69 -8.64
CA HIS A 113 -6.74 5.98 -7.87
C HIS A 113 -7.01 6.13 -6.38
N GLN A 114 -6.28 5.37 -5.58
CA GLN A 114 -6.20 5.64 -4.16
C GLN A 114 -4.74 5.72 -3.74
N GLU A 115 -4.49 6.47 -2.68
CA GLU A 115 -3.15 6.62 -2.12
C GLU A 115 -3.15 6.03 -0.73
N VAL A 116 -2.24 5.11 -0.50
CA VAL A 116 -2.07 4.45 0.79
C VAL A 116 -0.72 4.81 1.35
N ASN A 117 -0.70 5.32 2.56
CA ASN A 117 0.55 5.56 3.26
C ASN A 117 1.08 4.23 3.78
N LEU A 118 2.37 4.00 3.58
CA LEU A 118 3.01 2.76 3.97
C LEU A 118 4.08 3.02 5.01
N GLU A 119 4.20 2.09 5.93
CA GLU A 119 5.30 2.04 6.88
C GLU A 119 6.11 0.80 6.57
N THR A 120 7.42 0.89 6.76
CA THR A 120 8.25 -0.29 6.62
C THR A 120 7.85 -1.30 7.69
N GLN A 121 7.84 -2.55 7.32
CA GLN A 121 7.51 -3.61 8.27
C GLN A 121 8.73 -4.06 9.07
N ASP A 122 9.74 -3.24 9.09
CA ASP A 122 10.90 -3.48 9.89
C ASP A 122 10.62 -3.07 11.32
N ASP A 123 10.29 -4.02 12.13
CA ASP A 123 9.97 -3.81 13.53
C ASP A 123 11.16 -4.10 14.43
N LYS A 124 12.32 -3.84 13.95
CA LYS A 124 13.48 -3.97 14.79
C LYS A 124 13.40 -3.02 15.94
N ALA A 125 13.39 -3.61 17.02
CA ALA A 125 13.45 -2.84 18.24
C ALA A 125 14.75 -2.05 18.28
#